data_0003c1bfb4ad975dd1c3f358534fbd75
#
_entry.id   0003c1bfb4ad975dd1c3f358534fbd75
#
_cell.length_a   1.000
_cell.length_b   1.000
_cell.length_c   1.000
_cell.angle_alpha   90.00
_cell.angle_beta   90.00
_cell.angle_gamma   90.00
#
_symmetry.space_group_name_H-M   'P 1'
#
loop_
_entity.id
_entity.type
_entity.pdbx_description
1 polymer ?
#
loop_
_entity_poly.entity_id
_entity_poly.type
_entity_poly.pdbx_seq_one_letter_code
_entity_poly.pdbx_strand_id
1 'polypeptide(L)'
;HFLSRYVQIFLEEAVGLKFISRDNPWDFELELSNSEKLIIEITSIADGTDLFRTYKYQERLTDNSRYERIKFHELIKLNNLFPDPKIDELIISFKEQKTDKNEFVINPFFNKKFIFQSSINENLESFDVLIKEVINKKVNKNHLQKEDVILIIDNRTVTYELEDLLFHFEKLSNYFEGLPFKEVWLYTGYYSDLNGNNAEYSLAPLKIDDVKLEKLRTKLTN
;
A
#
# COMPACT_ATOMS: atom_id res chain seq x y z
N HIS A 1 -2.03 2.15 -10.45
CA HIS A 1 -1.25 1.24 -11.32
C HIS A 1 -1.90 -0.14 -11.44
N PHE A 2 -2.22 -0.86 -10.32
CA PHE A 2 -2.88 -2.18 -10.42
C PHE A 2 -4.10 -2.16 -11.34
N LEU A 3 -5.08 -1.29 -11.07
CA LEU A 3 -6.30 -1.19 -11.87
C LEU A 3 -6.03 -0.91 -13.35
N SER A 4 -5.11 0.00 -13.65
CA SER A 4 -4.75 0.30 -15.03
C SER A 4 -4.21 -0.92 -15.76
N ARG A 5 -3.31 -1.68 -15.12
CA ARG A 5 -2.76 -2.92 -15.69
C ARG A 5 -3.80 -4.04 -15.77
N TYR A 6 -4.60 -4.21 -14.73
CA TYR A 6 -5.68 -5.21 -14.70
C TYR A 6 -6.67 -4.99 -15.85
N VAL A 7 -7.11 -3.74 -16.05
CA VAL A 7 -8.01 -3.38 -17.17
C VAL A 7 -7.34 -3.66 -18.52
N GLN A 8 -6.08 -3.26 -18.71
CA GLN A 8 -5.34 -3.51 -19.95
C GLN A 8 -5.16 -5.00 -20.28
N ILE A 9 -5.02 -5.84 -19.26
CA ILE A 9 -4.78 -7.27 -19.46
C ILE A 9 -6.09 -8.03 -19.67
N PHE A 10 -7.10 -7.77 -18.85
CA PHE A 10 -8.29 -8.61 -18.78
C PHE A 10 -9.53 -8.03 -19.43
N LEU A 11 -9.62 -6.71 -19.56
CA LEU A 11 -10.75 -6.02 -20.15
C LEU A 11 -10.31 -5.45 -21.51
N GLU A 12 -10.84 -6.00 -22.60
CA GLU A 12 -10.31 -5.84 -23.97
C GLU A 12 -10.55 -4.46 -24.62
N GLU A 13 -11.40 -3.63 -24.07
CA GLU A 13 -11.69 -2.30 -24.62
C GLU A 13 -11.75 -1.25 -23.51
N ALA A 14 -11.77 0.02 -23.89
CA ALA A 14 -11.88 1.16 -22.99
C ALA A 14 -13.15 1.07 -22.14
N VAL A 15 -13.08 0.26 -21.09
CA VAL A 15 -14.17 0.09 -20.14
C VAL A 15 -14.14 1.31 -19.22
N GLY A 16 -15.22 2.09 -19.24
CA GLY A 16 -15.41 3.15 -18.28
C GLY A 16 -15.46 2.56 -16.86
N LEU A 17 -14.69 3.14 -15.96
CA LEU A 17 -14.69 2.81 -14.53
C LEU A 17 -15.44 3.89 -13.78
N LYS A 18 -16.47 3.50 -13.03
CA LYS A 18 -17.19 4.38 -12.13
C LYS A 18 -16.90 4.00 -10.68
N PHE A 19 -16.48 4.96 -9.92
CA PHE A 19 -16.30 4.82 -8.48
C PHE A 19 -17.66 4.74 -7.79
N ILE A 20 -17.91 3.67 -7.01
CA ILE A 20 -19.16 3.48 -6.24
C ILE A 20 -18.94 3.84 -4.79
N SER A 21 -17.97 3.21 -4.12
CA SER A 21 -17.69 3.45 -2.72
C SER A 21 -16.20 3.28 -2.37
N ARG A 22 -15.82 3.84 -1.23
CA ARG A 22 -14.49 3.72 -0.66
C ARG A 22 -14.59 3.53 0.84
N ASP A 23 -13.70 2.69 1.39
CA ASP A 23 -13.50 2.47 2.83
C ASP A 23 -14.71 1.88 3.59
N ASN A 24 -15.76 1.38 2.88
CA ASN A 24 -16.90 0.74 3.53
C ASN A 24 -17.76 -0.09 2.55
N PRO A 25 -17.85 -1.41 2.67
CA PRO A 25 -17.09 -2.28 3.60
C PRO A 25 -15.67 -2.59 3.08
N TRP A 26 -15.40 -2.31 1.82
CA TRP A 26 -14.18 -2.61 1.09
C TRP A 26 -13.35 -1.35 0.86
N ASP A 27 -12.04 -1.52 0.60
CA ASP A 27 -11.19 -0.37 0.29
C ASP A 27 -11.69 0.36 -0.97
N PHE A 28 -12.16 -0.40 -1.98
CA PHE A 28 -12.78 0.18 -3.19
C PHE A 28 -13.87 -0.73 -3.76
N GLU A 29 -14.97 -0.13 -4.20
CA GLU A 29 -15.98 -0.73 -5.05
C GLU A 29 -16.12 0.10 -6.32
N LEU A 30 -15.95 -0.56 -7.46
CA LEU A 30 -15.97 0.04 -8.79
C LEU A 30 -17.02 -0.66 -9.65
N GLU A 31 -17.67 0.07 -10.54
CA GLU A 31 -18.57 -0.45 -11.55
C GLU A 31 -17.97 -0.24 -12.94
N LEU A 32 -17.95 -1.30 -13.72
CA LEU A 32 -17.53 -1.27 -15.11
C LEU A 32 -18.70 -0.82 -16.01
N SER A 33 -18.43 -0.33 -17.21
CA SER A 33 -19.45 0.08 -18.16
C SER A 33 -20.43 -1.03 -18.59
N ASN A 34 -20.05 -2.30 -18.40
CA ASN A 34 -20.91 -3.48 -18.58
C ASN A 34 -21.73 -3.83 -17.32
N SER A 35 -21.75 -2.96 -16.30
CA SER A 35 -22.40 -3.17 -15.00
C SER A 35 -21.76 -4.27 -14.13
N GLU A 36 -20.62 -4.81 -14.51
CA GLU A 36 -19.82 -5.70 -13.66
C GLU A 36 -19.19 -4.90 -12.53
N LYS A 37 -19.13 -5.49 -11.33
CA LYS A 37 -18.50 -4.86 -10.16
C LYS A 37 -17.11 -5.43 -9.92
N LEU A 38 -16.17 -4.55 -9.61
CA LEU A 38 -14.87 -4.90 -9.06
C LEU A 38 -14.81 -4.46 -7.61
N ILE A 39 -14.66 -5.43 -6.72
CA ILE A 39 -14.51 -5.20 -5.28
C ILE A 39 -13.05 -5.46 -4.93
N ILE A 40 -12.39 -4.48 -4.34
CA ILE A 40 -10.96 -4.52 -4.07
C ILE A 40 -10.70 -4.26 -2.59
N GLU A 41 -9.91 -5.13 -2.01
CA GLU A 41 -9.37 -5.00 -0.66
C GLU A 41 -7.83 -4.96 -0.76
N ILE A 42 -7.20 -4.05 -0.02
CA ILE A 42 -5.75 -3.88 -0.04
C ILE A 42 -5.17 -4.21 1.35
N THR A 43 -4.05 -4.87 1.35
CA THR A 43 -3.22 -5.05 2.55
C THR A 43 -1.77 -4.83 2.19
N SER A 44 -0.91 -4.62 3.18
CA SER A 44 0.52 -4.43 2.93
C SER A 44 1.33 -5.37 3.79
N ILE A 45 2.44 -5.88 3.25
CA ILE A 45 3.47 -6.58 3.99
C ILE A 45 4.72 -5.72 4.08
N ALA A 46 5.45 -5.83 5.19
CA ALA A 46 6.72 -5.15 5.42
C ALA A 46 7.60 -6.03 6.30
N ASP A 47 8.90 -5.76 6.33
CA ASP A 47 9.90 -6.57 7.06
C ASP A 47 9.68 -6.64 8.57
N GLY A 48 8.77 -5.84 9.11
CA GLY A 48 8.35 -5.87 10.51
C GLY A 48 7.37 -4.73 10.81
N THR A 49 6.54 -4.93 11.85
CA THR A 49 5.49 -3.96 12.20
C THR A 49 6.06 -2.57 12.53
N ASP A 50 7.19 -2.51 13.22
CA ASP A 50 7.81 -1.26 13.63
C ASP A 50 8.49 -0.56 12.45
N LEU A 51 9.13 -1.32 11.58
CA LEU A 51 9.72 -0.80 10.35
C LEU A 51 8.65 -0.24 9.41
N PHE A 52 7.53 -0.94 9.26
CA PHE A 52 6.38 -0.46 8.49
C PHE A 52 5.79 0.84 9.04
N ARG A 53 5.67 0.96 10.37
CA ARG A 53 5.25 2.22 11.01
C ARG A 53 6.24 3.34 10.72
N THR A 54 7.53 3.05 10.82
CA THR A 54 8.59 4.01 10.53
C THR A 54 8.49 4.52 9.09
N TYR A 55 8.33 3.64 8.09
CA TYR A 55 8.13 4.06 6.69
C TYR A 55 6.89 4.91 6.50
N LYS A 56 5.76 4.55 7.11
CA LYS A 56 4.55 5.38 7.08
C LYS A 56 4.75 6.77 7.68
N TYR A 57 5.55 6.86 8.72
CA TYR A 57 5.88 8.15 9.33
C TYR A 57 6.80 8.99 8.44
N GLN A 58 7.76 8.35 7.79
CA GLN A 58 8.66 8.99 6.82
C GLN A 58 7.88 9.50 5.59
N GLU A 59 6.99 8.68 5.01
CA GLU A 59 6.08 9.09 3.94
C GLU A 59 5.27 10.33 4.36
N ARG A 60 4.66 10.27 5.54
CA ARG A 60 3.84 11.37 6.06
C ARG A 60 4.64 12.66 6.24
N LEU A 61 5.86 12.58 6.75
CA LEU A 61 6.74 13.73 6.90
C LEU A 61 7.11 14.31 5.53
N THR A 62 7.49 13.44 4.58
CA THR A 62 7.86 13.83 3.22
C THR A 62 6.69 14.48 2.48
N ASP A 63 5.49 13.92 2.59
CA ASP A 63 4.30 14.49 1.95
C ASP A 63 3.95 15.86 2.54
N ASN A 64 3.96 15.99 3.86
CA ASN A 64 3.68 17.26 4.50
C ASN A 64 4.75 18.33 4.20
N SER A 65 6.00 17.94 3.95
CA SER A 65 7.07 18.89 3.62
C SER A 65 6.87 19.64 2.29
N ARG A 66 5.95 19.21 1.46
CA ARG A 66 5.60 19.86 0.18
C ARG A 66 4.71 21.09 0.36
N TYR A 67 4.11 21.29 1.53
CA TYR A 67 3.15 22.36 1.78
C TYR A 67 3.71 23.41 2.72
N GLU A 68 3.51 24.68 2.40
CA GLU A 68 3.93 25.81 3.27
C GLU A 68 3.14 25.87 4.59
N ARG A 69 1.93 25.36 4.57
CA ARG A 69 1.04 25.32 5.73
C ARG A 69 0.45 23.94 5.92
N ILE A 70 0.35 23.51 7.19
CA ILE A 70 -0.27 22.25 7.57
C ILE A 70 -1.28 22.49 8.70
N LYS A 71 -2.21 21.56 8.90
CA LYS A 71 -3.12 21.63 10.03
C LYS A 71 -2.37 21.52 11.35
N PHE A 72 -2.78 22.28 12.35
CA PHE A 72 -2.08 22.32 13.64
C PHE A 72 -1.98 20.93 14.30
N HIS A 73 -3.03 20.11 14.22
CA HIS A 73 -2.97 18.74 14.74
C HIS A 73 -1.96 17.85 13.99
N GLU A 74 -1.70 18.10 12.70
CA GLU A 74 -0.67 17.38 11.94
C GLU A 74 0.72 17.81 12.37
N LEU A 75 0.95 19.10 12.64
CA LEU A 75 2.21 19.60 13.19
C LEU A 75 2.54 18.90 14.52
N ILE A 76 1.55 18.80 15.42
CA ILE A 76 1.72 18.11 16.71
C ILE A 76 2.09 16.63 16.49
N LYS A 77 1.38 15.94 15.58
CA LYS A 77 1.67 14.52 15.29
C LYS A 77 3.06 14.33 14.71
N LEU A 78 3.47 15.15 13.75
CA LEU A 78 4.80 15.07 13.15
C LEU A 78 5.90 15.32 14.19
N ASN A 79 5.72 16.31 15.04
CA ASN A 79 6.69 16.60 16.09
C ASN A 79 6.77 15.51 17.18
N ASN A 80 5.66 14.83 17.48
CA ASN A 80 5.69 13.66 18.36
C ASN A 80 6.49 12.48 17.77
N LEU A 81 6.52 12.37 16.45
CA LEU A 81 7.25 11.30 15.74
C LEU A 81 8.73 11.70 15.50
N PHE A 82 8.98 12.97 15.26
CA PHE A 82 10.29 13.55 14.98
C PHE A 82 10.52 14.77 15.87
N PRO A 83 10.81 14.56 17.16
CA PRO A 83 10.91 15.64 18.13
C PRO A 83 11.99 16.67 17.76
N ASP A 84 11.62 17.95 17.74
CA ASP A 84 12.52 19.08 17.55
C ASP A 84 12.16 20.17 18.59
N PRO A 85 13.08 20.54 19.48
CA PRO A 85 12.82 21.54 20.52
C PRO A 85 12.29 22.88 19.98
N LYS A 86 12.73 23.31 18.79
CA LYS A 86 12.24 24.54 18.16
C LYS A 86 10.78 24.42 17.69
N ILE A 87 10.39 23.24 17.30
CA ILE A 87 9.00 22.97 16.91
C ILE A 87 8.12 22.83 18.16
N ASP A 88 8.65 22.29 19.25
CA ASP A 88 7.96 22.30 20.56
C ASP A 88 7.62 23.72 21.02
N GLU A 89 8.58 24.65 20.96
CA GLU A 89 8.35 26.07 21.30
C GLU A 89 7.26 26.68 20.40
N LEU A 90 7.28 26.40 19.12
CA LEU A 90 6.27 26.86 18.17
C LEU A 90 4.88 26.27 18.48
N ILE A 91 4.79 25.00 18.82
CA ILE A 91 3.54 24.35 19.23
C ILE A 91 3.00 24.97 20.51
N ILE A 92 3.84 25.27 21.48
CA ILE A 92 3.48 25.95 22.73
C ILE A 92 2.87 27.32 22.39
N SER A 93 3.54 28.11 21.57
CA SER A 93 3.06 29.44 21.15
C SER A 93 1.68 29.38 20.50
N PHE A 94 1.43 28.40 19.61
CA PHE A 94 0.11 28.22 19.00
C PHE A 94 -0.97 27.80 20.01
N LYS A 95 -0.62 26.97 21.02
CA LYS A 95 -1.55 26.62 22.11
C LYS A 95 -1.91 27.83 22.96
N GLU A 96 -0.96 28.69 23.27
CA GLU A 96 -1.19 29.94 24.01
C GLU A 96 -2.11 30.91 23.26
N GLN A 97 -1.99 30.93 21.92
CA GLN A 97 -2.87 31.69 21.03
C GLN A 97 -4.25 31.03 20.83
N LYS A 98 -4.50 29.88 21.46
CA LYS A 98 -5.75 29.10 21.33
C LYS A 98 -6.06 28.70 19.90
N THR A 99 -5.02 28.42 19.09
CA THR A 99 -5.15 27.97 17.71
C THR A 99 -5.99 26.68 17.64
N ASP A 100 -6.99 26.64 16.75
CA ASP A 100 -7.84 25.46 16.55
C ASP A 100 -7.02 24.31 15.93
N LYS A 101 -7.35 23.06 16.29
CA LYS A 101 -6.64 21.87 15.80
C LYS A 101 -6.68 21.71 14.29
N ASN A 102 -7.72 22.20 13.63
CA ASN A 102 -7.90 22.14 12.19
C ASN A 102 -7.40 23.39 11.47
N GLU A 103 -6.98 24.41 12.20
CA GLU A 103 -6.42 25.61 11.62
C GLU A 103 -5.09 25.32 10.92
N PHE A 104 -4.86 26.00 9.78
CA PHE A 104 -3.62 25.91 9.06
C PHE A 104 -2.55 26.83 9.65
N VAL A 105 -1.45 26.23 10.09
CA VAL A 105 -0.29 26.94 10.65
C VAL A 105 0.91 26.85 9.73
N ILE A 106 1.92 27.67 9.95
CA ILE A 106 3.20 27.61 9.23
C ILE A 106 3.80 26.22 9.44
N ASN A 107 4.29 25.63 8.35
CA ASN A 107 4.90 24.33 8.37
C ASN A 107 6.43 24.43 8.50
N PRO A 108 7.01 24.10 9.67
CA PRO A 108 8.46 24.16 9.86
C PRO A 108 9.21 23.10 9.04
N PHE A 109 8.52 22.11 8.49
CA PHE A 109 9.08 21.07 7.63
C PHE A 109 9.08 21.43 6.14
N PHE A 110 8.47 22.55 5.77
CA PHE A 110 8.36 22.96 4.36
C PHE A 110 9.71 23.05 3.66
N ASN A 111 9.83 22.45 2.49
CA ASN A 111 11.04 22.37 1.66
C ASN A 111 12.28 21.79 2.36
N LYS A 112 12.13 21.12 3.51
CA LYS A 112 13.24 20.39 4.12
C LYS A 112 13.48 19.08 3.43
N LYS A 113 14.76 18.73 3.25
CA LYS A 113 15.19 17.40 2.82
C LYS A 113 15.43 16.55 4.06
N PHE A 114 14.90 15.34 4.06
CA PHE A 114 15.05 14.38 5.14
C PHE A 114 15.94 13.24 4.69
N ILE A 115 16.84 12.82 5.56
CA ILE A 115 17.65 11.61 5.39
C ILE A 115 17.18 10.67 6.51
N PHE A 116 16.63 9.54 6.11
CA PHE A 116 16.20 8.50 7.03
C PHE A 116 17.23 7.39 7.05
N GLN A 117 17.67 7.04 8.24
CA GLN A 117 18.53 5.90 8.44
C GLN A 117 17.78 4.87 9.29
N SER A 118 17.53 3.70 8.73
CA SER A 118 16.97 2.56 9.46
C SER A 118 18.08 1.59 9.82
N SER A 119 18.09 1.10 11.06
CA SER A 119 18.84 -0.09 11.41
C SER A 119 17.94 -1.30 11.19
N ILE A 120 18.37 -2.25 10.39
CA ILE A 120 17.69 -3.54 10.24
C ILE A 120 17.97 -4.32 11.52
N ASN A 121 16.94 -4.67 12.28
CA ASN A 121 17.06 -5.60 13.39
C ASN A 121 17.26 -7.00 12.82
N GLU A 122 18.15 -7.79 13.44
CA GLU A 122 18.58 -9.11 12.99
C GLU A 122 17.47 -10.20 12.99
N ASN A 123 16.29 -9.92 13.54
CA ASN A 123 15.17 -10.84 13.61
C ASN A 123 14.11 -10.51 12.55
N LEU A 124 14.44 -10.73 11.28
CA LEU A 124 13.46 -10.65 10.21
C LEU A 124 12.56 -11.88 10.21
N GLU A 125 11.25 -11.66 10.24
CA GLU A 125 10.29 -12.74 10.04
C GLU A 125 10.38 -13.27 8.61
N SER A 126 10.19 -14.58 8.42
CA SER A 126 10.18 -15.15 7.09
C SER A 126 9.00 -14.61 6.27
N PHE A 127 9.17 -14.47 4.97
CA PHE A 127 8.13 -14.02 4.06
C PHE A 127 6.83 -14.84 4.20
N ASP A 128 6.94 -16.16 4.39
CA ASP A 128 5.80 -17.05 4.61
C ASP A 128 4.96 -16.65 5.82
N VAL A 129 5.59 -16.18 6.88
CA VAL A 129 4.92 -15.73 8.10
C VAL A 129 4.25 -14.38 7.84
N LEU A 130 4.99 -13.43 7.30
CA LEU A 130 4.49 -12.08 7.01
C LEU A 130 3.26 -12.10 6.10
N ILE A 131 3.32 -12.84 4.99
CA ILE A 131 2.23 -12.87 4.02
C ILE A 131 0.99 -13.57 4.60
N LYS A 132 1.16 -14.68 5.31
CA LYS A 132 0.05 -15.39 5.96
C LYS A 132 -0.63 -14.54 7.02
N GLU A 133 0.16 -13.81 7.82
CA GLU A 133 -0.39 -12.96 8.88
C GLU A 133 -1.30 -11.87 8.32
N VAL A 134 -0.86 -11.16 7.28
CA VAL A 134 -1.66 -10.07 6.71
C VAL A 134 -2.89 -10.59 5.97
N ILE A 135 -2.78 -11.72 5.27
CA ILE A 135 -3.92 -12.36 4.60
C ILE A 135 -4.93 -12.85 5.64
N ASN A 136 -4.49 -13.53 6.70
CA ASN A 136 -5.38 -14.04 7.75
C ASN A 136 -6.13 -12.90 8.46
N LYS A 137 -5.52 -11.73 8.65
CA LYS A 137 -6.23 -10.54 9.16
C LYS A 137 -7.41 -10.16 8.26
N LYS A 138 -7.26 -10.27 6.93
CA LYS A 138 -8.34 -9.98 5.98
C LYS A 138 -9.36 -11.12 5.89
N VAL A 139 -8.92 -12.38 5.95
CA VAL A 139 -9.82 -13.55 6.01
C VAL A 139 -10.72 -13.50 7.25
N ASN A 140 -10.19 -13.09 8.39
CA ASN A 140 -10.92 -13.04 9.66
C ASN A 140 -11.84 -11.82 9.84
N LYS A 141 -11.79 -10.85 8.93
CA LYS A 141 -12.79 -9.76 8.95
C LYS A 141 -14.20 -10.30 8.68
N ASN A 142 -15.20 -9.82 9.43
CA ASN A 142 -16.60 -10.19 9.25
C ASN A 142 -17.24 -9.50 8.04
N HIS A 143 -16.64 -9.64 6.87
CA HIS A 143 -17.22 -9.18 5.62
C HIS A 143 -17.85 -10.37 4.87
N LEU A 144 -19.06 -10.17 4.38
CA LEU A 144 -19.75 -11.12 3.50
C LEU A 144 -19.18 -10.99 2.07
N GLN A 145 -19.38 -12.03 1.25
CA GLN A 145 -19.03 -11.99 -0.20
C GLN A 145 -17.53 -11.85 -0.50
N LYS A 146 -16.66 -12.49 0.28
CA LYS A 146 -15.21 -12.50 0.00
C LYS A 146 -14.88 -13.16 -1.33
N GLU A 147 -15.74 -14.06 -1.79
CA GLU A 147 -15.66 -14.75 -3.08
C GLU A 147 -15.75 -13.80 -4.30
N ASP A 148 -16.21 -12.59 -4.12
CA ASP A 148 -16.25 -11.55 -5.16
C ASP A 148 -15.07 -10.56 -5.07
N VAL A 149 -14.24 -10.68 -4.03
CA VAL A 149 -13.20 -9.71 -3.71
C VAL A 149 -11.86 -10.06 -4.38
N ILE A 150 -11.24 -9.06 -4.98
CA ILE A 150 -9.83 -9.08 -5.39
C ILE A 150 -8.99 -8.56 -4.23
N LEU A 151 -8.16 -9.41 -3.62
CA LEU A 151 -7.21 -9.01 -2.59
C LEU A 151 -5.89 -8.61 -3.25
N ILE A 152 -5.45 -7.39 -2.99
CA ILE A 152 -4.14 -6.89 -3.40
C ILE A 152 -3.22 -6.81 -2.19
N ILE A 153 -2.07 -7.46 -2.29
CA ILE A 153 -1.02 -7.42 -1.28
C ILE A 153 0.08 -6.49 -1.78
N ASP A 154 0.20 -5.33 -1.17
CA ASP A 154 1.23 -4.33 -1.46
C ASP A 154 2.52 -4.73 -0.72
N ASN A 155 3.50 -5.21 -1.48
CA ASN A 155 4.79 -5.59 -0.93
C ASN A 155 5.65 -4.35 -0.66
N ARG A 156 5.90 -4.08 0.60
CA ARG A 156 6.78 -3.01 1.09
C ARG A 156 7.99 -3.55 1.83
N THR A 157 8.31 -4.83 1.64
CA THR A 157 9.54 -5.39 2.17
C THR A 157 10.72 -4.87 1.35
N VAL A 158 11.85 -4.67 2.00
CA VAL A 158 13.11 -4.30 1.35
C VAL A 158 14.15 -5.42 1.43
N THR A 159 13.81 -6.50 2.11
CA THR A 159 14.71 -7.63 2.41
C THR A 159 14.60 -8.75 1.38
N TYR A 160 13.44 -8.86 0.71
CA TYR A 160 13.16 -9.95 -0.21
C TYR A 160 13.26 -9.49 -1.66
N GLU A 161 14.13 -10.14 -2.43
CA GLU A 161 14.26 -9.96 -3.86
C GLU A 161 13.19 -10.76 -4.61
N LEU A 162 13.04 -10.53 -5.92
CA LEU A 162 12.00 -11.18 -6.73
C LEU A 162 12.16 -12.71 -6.75
N GLU A 163 13.40 -13.19 -6.79
CA GLU A 163 13.75 -14.61 -6.79
C GLU A 163 13.30 -15.29 -5.49
N ASP A 164 13.51 -14.63 -4.35
CA ASP A 164 13.05 -15.12 -3.04
C ASP A 164 11.52 -15.24 -3.02
N LEU A 165 10.82 -14.26 -3.57
CA LEU A 165 9.36 -14.26 -3.64
C LEU A 165 8.83 -15.42 -4.47
N LEU A 166 9.44 -15.74 -5.61
CA LEU A 166 9.03 -16.85 -6.47
C LEU A 166 9.11 -18.20 -5.73
N PHE A 167 10.20 -18.44 -5.02
CA PHE A 167 10.36 -19.64 -4.19
C PHE A 167 9.26 -19.78 -3.14
N HIS A 168 8.93 -18.68 -2.46
CA HIS A 168 7.86 -18.67 -1.46
C HIS A 168 6.46 -18.88 -2.09
N PHE A 169 6.23 -18.39 -3.30
CA PHE A 169 4.93 -18.58 -3.99
C PHE A 169 4.69 -20.05 -4.33
N GLU A 170 5.69 -20.76 -4.84
CA GLU A 170 5.58 -22.19 -5.11
C GLU A 170 5.26 -22.97 -3.84
N LYS A 171 5.96 -22.69 -2.76
CA LYS A 171 5.76 -23.32 -1.45
C LYS A 171 4.37 -23.04 -0.86
N LEU A 172 3.79 -21.87 -1.14
CA LEU A 172 2.51 -21.43 -0.59
C LEU A 172 1.33 -21.62 -1.56
N SER A 173 1.52 -22.24 -2.72
CA SER A 173 0.47 -22.39 -3.74
C SER A 173 -0.84 -22.95 -3.19
N ASN A 174 -0.79 -24.08 -2.48
CA ASN A 174 -1.97 -24.69 -1.87
C ASN A 174 -2.65 -23.78 -0.81
N TYR A 175 -1.88 -22.95 -0.13
CA TYR A 175 -2.45 -21.98 0.82
C TYR A 175 -3.22 -20.89 0.07
N PHE A 176 -2.68 -20.36 -1.00
CA PHE A 176 -3.36 -19.32 -1.80
C PHE A 176 -4.62 -19.84 -2.46
N GLU A 177 -4.62 -21.06 -3.02
CA GLU A 177 -5.79 -21.69 -3.61
C GLU A 177 -6.96 -21.83 -2.62
N GLY A 178 -6.66 -22.15 -1.35
CA GLY A 178 -7.66 -22.30 -0.29
C GLY A 178 -8.24 -20.97 0.24
N LEU A 179 -7.79 -19.81 -0.21
CA LEU A 179 -8.28 -18.53 0.27
C LEU A 179 -9.71 -18.22 -0.22
N PRO A 180 -10.55 -17.54 0.57
CA PRO A 180 -11.93 -17.24 0.21
C PRO A 180 -12.09 -16.12 -0.82
N PHE A 181 -11.01 -15.49 -1.25
CA PHE A 181 -11.04 -14.38 -2.21
C PHE A 181 -11.18 -14.88 -3.65
N LYS A 182 -11.85 -14.08 -4.52
CA LYS A 182 -11.95 -14.30 -5.96
C LYS A 182 -10.57 -14.40 -6.61
N GLU A 183 -9.74 -13.45 -6.30
CA GLU A 183 -8.36 -13.35 -6.78
C GLU A 183 -7.45 -12.83 -5.66
N VAL A 184 -6.19 -13.21 -5.70
CA VAL A 184 -5.15 -12.68 -4.82
C VAL A 184 -3.94 -12.29 -5.66
N TRP A 185 -3.49 -11.05 -5.51
CA TRP A 185 -2.39 -10.48 -6.26
C TRP A 185 -1.33 -9.93 -5.34
N LEU A 186 -0.07 -10.17 -5.66
CA LEU A 186 1.03 -9.43 -5.10
C LEU A 186 1.38 -8.26 -6.03
N TYR A 187 1.40 -7.07 -5.46
CA TYR A 187 1.92 -5.87 -6.07
C TYR A 187 3.31 -5.61 -5.48
N THR A 188 4.35 -5.78 -6.27
CA THR A 188 5.70 -5.46 -5.81
C THR A 188 6.05 -4.04 -6.22
N GLY A 189 6.66 -3.36 -5.27
CA GLY A 189 6.93 -1.94 -5.35
C GLY A 189 7.85 -1.51 -6.47
N TYR A 190 8.31 -0.39 -6.29
CA TYR A 190 8.98 0.59 -7.08
C TYR A 190 10.46 0.23 -7.26
N TYR A 191 10.86 -0.08 -8.47
CA TYR A 191 12.26 0.00 -8.89
C TYR A 191 12.43 1.29 -9.66
N SER A 192 13.26 2.21 -9.16
CA SER A 192 13.75 3.29 -9.99
C SER A 192 15.19 3.00 -10.35
N ASP A 193 15.61 3.46 -11.52
CA ASP A 193 17.04 3.55 -11.80
C ASP A 193 17.71 4.48 -10.76
N LEU A 194 19.05 4.51 -10.75
CA LEU A 194 19.83 5.35 -9.83
C LEU A 194 19.45 6.84 -9.87
N ASN A 195 18.70 7.28 -10.89
CA ASN A 195 18.24 8.65 -11.08
C ASN A 195 16.74 8.83 -10.72
N GLY A 196 16.03 7.77 -10.36
CA GLY A 196 14.62 7.80 -10.03
C GLY A 196 13.67 7.99 -11.21
N ASN A 197 14.14 7.79 -12.45
CA ASN A 197 13.37 8.09 -13.66
C ASN A 197 12.56 6.90 -14.19
N ASN A 198 12.95 5.67 -13.85
CA ASN A 198 12.27 4.45 -14.29
C ASN A 198 11.65 3.74 -13.09
N ALA A 199 10.33 3.74 -13.03
CA ALA A 199 9.58 2.99 -12.04
C ALA A 199 9.00 1.74 -12.70
N GLU A 200 9.38 0.57 -12.24
CA GLU A 200 8.80 -0.69 -12.65
C GLU A 200 7.90 -1.22 -11.52
N TYR A 201 6.70 -1.63 -11.92
CA TYR A 201 5.73 -2.27 -11.02
C TYR A 201 5.50 -3.67 -11.52
N SER A 202 5.74 -4.64 -10.65
CA SER A 202 5.44 -6.04 -10.93
C SER A 202 4.14 -6.45 -10.27
N LEU A 203 3.34 -7.22 -10.98
CA LEU A 203 2.10 -7.80 -10.53
C LEU A 203 2.22 -9.32 -10.67
N ALA A 204 2.15 -10.04 -9.57
CA ALA A 204 2.17 -11.51 -9.57
C ALA A 204 0.83 -12.04 -9.10
N PRO A 205 0.12 -12.87 -9.91
CA PRO A 205 -1.06 -13.57 -9.45
C PRO A 205 -0.66 -14.67 -8.48
N LEU A 206 -1.23 -14.65 -7.27
CA LEU A 206 -1.07 -15.70 -6.26
C LEU A 206 -2.26 -16.68 -6.28
N LYS A 207 -3.43 -16.18 -6.65
CA LYS A 207 -4.65 -16.92 -6.91
C LYS A 207 -5.43 -16.23 -8.02
N ILE A 208 -5.70 -16.95 -9.11
CA ILE A 208 -6.45 -16.47 -10.27
C ILE A 208 -7.10 -17.68 -10.97
N ASP A 209 -8.21 -17.47 -11.66
CA ASP A 209 -8.81 -18.52 -12.45
C ASP A 209 -7.97 -18.88 -13.70
N ASP A 210 -8.12 -20.11 -14.19
CA ASP A 210 -7.34 -20.64 -15.32
C ASP A 210 -7.52 -19.83 -16.61
N VAL A 211 -8.71 -19.29 -16.85
CA VAL A 211 -9.01 -18.50 -18.06
C VAL A 211 -8.19 -17.20 -18.04
N LYS A 212 -8.17 -16.50 -16.91
CA LYS A 212 -7.37 -15.29 -16.75
C LYS A 212 -5.88 -15.59 -16.76
N LEU A 213 -5.46 -16.71 -16.15
CA LEU A 213 -4.07 -17.12 -16.15
C LEU A 213 -3.56 -17.35 -17.58
N GLU A 214 -4.35 -18.02 -18.43
CA GLU A 214 -3.99 -18.25 -19.83
C GLU A 214 -3.95 -16.95 -20.64
N LYS A 215 -4.91 -16.06 -20.39
CA LYS A 215 -4.92 -14.72 -21.00
C LYS A 215 -3.69 -13.90 -20.63
N LEU A 216 -3.27 -13.98 -19.35
CA LEU A 216 -2.04 -13.33 -18.86
C LEU A 216 -0.80 -13.89 -19.57
N ARG A 217 -0.67 -15.21 -19.68
CA ARG A 217 0.43 -15.88 -20.38
C ARG A 217 0.51 -15.44 -21.85
N THR A 218 -0.60 -15.45 -22.55
CA THR A 218 -0.66 -15.04 -23.96
C THR A 218 -0.20 -13.59 -24.16
N LYS A 219 -0.54 -12.68 -23.23
CA LYS A 219 -0.12 -11.26 -23.33
C LYS A 219 1.33 -11.00 -22.95
N LEU A 220 1.96 -11.88 -22.18
CA LEU A 220 3.38 -11.75 -21.83
C LEU A 220 4.33 -12.34 -22.90
N THR A 221 3.79 -13.17 -23.79
CA THR A 221 4.58 -13.82 -24.87
C THR A 221 4.49 -13.07 -26.20
N ASN A 222 3.66 -12.07 -26.32
CA ASN A 222 3.51 -11.17 -27.49
C ASN A 222 4.09 -9.78 -27.18
#